data_52b19145040f9d183f42520c04583771
#
_entry.id   52b19145040f9d183f42520c04583771
#
_cell.length_a   1.000
_cell.length_b   1.000
_cell.length_c   1.000
_cell.angle_alpha   90.00
_cell.angle_beta   90.00
_cell.angle_gamma   90.00
#
_symmetry.space_group_name_H-M   'P 1'
#
loop_
_entity.id
_entity.type
_entity.pdbx_description
1 polymer ?
#
loop_
_entity_poly.entity_id
_entity_poly.type
_entity_poly.pdbx_seq_one_letter_code
_entity_poly.pdbx_strand_id
1 'polypeptide(L)'
;MEKNTEKQNVKRRSTFAVLFYINRTKVRKDGMCQLLCKVSIDAEWAQIGTKVSVNPGIWNPEKGRANGRSENAVTVNRAIDDLTREIAGHYERIRNSLGFITAELVKNAVKGIGQKPLTLLALFREHNEEFRKRVGIDRIQETYDSYQRSYKHLSAFVREKKGVEDVTLRSLDRTFYDDFEVFLRTDRNLKPKSVHEHLYRLKKLTMRAVSQGTLRRDPYCRLHPELPKRKSRHMKLEDLKTCLLYTSDAADDG
;
A
#
# COMPACT_ATOMS: atom_id res chain seq x y z
N MET A 1 30.69 -23.40 -28.64
CA MET A 1 30.88 -21.95 -28.55
C MET A 1 29.57 -21.32 -28.13
N GLU A 2 29.29 -21.31 -26.84
CA GLU A 2 28.11 -20.67 -26.29
C GLU A 2 28.44 -19.21 -25.98
N LYS A 3 27.72 -18.30 -26.65
CA LYS A 3 27.83 -16.86 -26.40
C LYS A 3 27.00 -16.50 -25.16
N ASN A 4 27.69 -16.31 -24.08
CA ASN A 4 27.20 -15.79 -22.82
C ASN A 4 26.82 -14.31 -23.03
N THR A 5 25.53 -14.01 -23.15
CA THR A 5 25.03 -12.64 -23.27
C THR A 5 24.72 -12.13 -21.87
N GLU A 6 25.72 -11.63 -21.17
CA GLU A 6 25.53 -10.82 -19.97
C GLU A 6 24.75 -9.56 -20.33
N LYS A 7 23.47 -9.54 -19.99
CA LYS A 7 22.66 -8.32 -20.02
C LYS A 7 23.15 -7.39 -18.92
N GLN A 8 24.02 -6.47 -19.25
CA GLN A 8 24.40 -5.34 -18.41
C GLN A 8 23.13 -4.61 -17.94
N ASN A 9 22.92 -4.64 -16.64
CA ASN A 9 21.86 -3.94 -15.95
C ASN A 9 22.22 -2.43 -15.93
N VAL A 10 21.93 -1.74 -17.03
CA VAL A 10 22.09 -0.28 -17.13
C VAL A 10 21.20 0.33 -16.07
N LYS A 11 21.79 0.85 -14.99
CA LYS A 11 21.13 1.68 -13.99
C LYS A 11 20.49 2.88 -14.72
N ARG A 12 19.22 2.78 -15.08
CA ARG A 12 18.45 3.92 -15.62
C ARG A 12 18.48 5.01 -14.55
N ARG A 13 19.00 6.18 -14.92
CA ARG A 13 18.93 7.36 -14.06
C ARG A 13 17.46 7.66 -13.82
N SER A 14 17.06 7.71 -12.54
CA SER A 14 15.71 8.11 -12.17
C SER A 14 15.48 9.54 -12.63
N THR A 15 14.39 9.77 -13.35
CA THR A 15 13.98 11.11 -13.79
C THR A 15 13.12 11.73 -12.72
N PHE A 16 13.49 12.94 -12.30
CA PHE A 16 12.73 13.73 -11.33
C PHE A 16 12.40 15.10 -11.94
N ALA A 17 11.13 15.46 -11.97
CA ALA A 17 10.67 16.73 -12.50
C ALA A 17 9.51 17.29 -11.65
N VAL A 18 9.52 18.62 -11.48
CA VAL A 18 8.48 19.38 -10.80
C VAL A 18 7.93 20.40 -11.79
N LEU A 19 6.64 20.38 -12.03
CA LEU A 19 5.96 21.29 -12.95
C LEU A 19 4.83 22.02 -12.22
N PHE A 20 4.80 23.34 -12.34
CA PHE A 20 3.70 24.17 -11.85
C PHE A 20 2.78 24.56 -13.00
N TYR A 21 1.47 24.57 -12.73
CA TYR A 21 0.46 24.93 -13.71
C TYR A 21 -0.83 25.40 -13.04
N ILE A 22 -1.70 26.05 -13.82
CA ILE A 22 -3.03 26.46 -13.39
C ILE A 22 -4.09 25.79 -14.26
N ASN A 23 -5.27 25.55 -13.69
CA ASN A 23 -6.42 25.08 -14.44
C ASN A 23 -7.31 26.29 -14.78
N ARG A 24 -7.21 26.79 -16.00
CA ARG A 24 -7.97 27.95 -16.49
C ARG A 24 -9.48 27.70 -16.59
N THR A 25 -9.93 26.45 -16.57
CA THR A 25 -11.36 26.10 -16.57
C THR A 25 -12.00 26.21 -15.19
N LYS A 26 -11.16 26.23 -14.12
CA LYS A 26 -11.60 26.31 -12.73
C LYS A 26 -11.19 27.65 -12.10
N VAL A 27 -11.72 28.74 -12.68
CA VAL A 27 -11.55 30.09 -12.13
C VAL A 27 -12.51 30.25 -10.95
N ARG A 28 -12.02 30.78 -9.84
CA ARG A 28 -12.84 31.11 -8.66
C ARG A 28 -13.68 32.35 -8.91
N LYS A 29 -14.63 32.62 -8.03
CA LYS A 29 -15.48 33.83 -8.08
C LYS A 29 -14.69 35.14 -8.00
N ASP A 30 -13.50 35.10 -7.41
CA ASP A 30 -12.54 36.21 -7.31
C ASP A 30 -11.67 36.39 -8.56
N GLY A 31 -11.92 35.64 -9.63
CA GLY A 31 -11.13 35.69 -10.87
C GLY A 31 -9.78 34.98 -10.79
N MET A 32 -9.45 34.33 -9.67
CA MET A 32 -8.15 33.68 -9.45
C MET A 32 -8.23 32.18 -9.73
N CYS A 33 -7.11 31.59 -10.17
CA CYS A 33 -6.94 30.15 -10.33
C CYS A 33 -6.06 29.56 -9.22
N GLN A 34 -6.34 28.35 -8.81
CA GLN A 34 -5.44 27.63 -7.91
C GLN A 34 -4.17 27.21 -8.64
N LEU A 35 -3.01 27.50 -8.01
CA LEU A 35 -1.73 26.95 -8.45
C LEU A 35 -1.66 25.47 -8.12
N LEU A 36 -1.31 24.63 -9.09
CA LEU A 36 -1.15 23.20 -8.96
C LEU A 36 0.30 22.81 -9.25
N CYS A 37 0.79 21.80 -8.57
CA CYS A 37 2.12 21.25 -8.76
C CYS A 37 2.00 19.78 -9.18
N LYS A 38 2.71 19.40 -10.25
CA LYS A 38 2.87 18.00 -10.70
C LYS A 38 4.30 17.57 -10.41
N VAL A 39 4.45 16.54 -9.59
CA VAL A 39 5.73 15.86 -9.35
C VAL A 39 5.76 14.60 -10.18
N SER A 40 6.76 14.45 -11.02
CA SER A 40 6.97 13.27 -11.88
C SER A 40 8.26 12.58 -11.48
N ILE A 41 8.20 11.27 -11.29
CA ILE A 41 9.35 10.42 -10.96
C ILE A 41 9.25 9.17 -11.83
N ASP A 42 10.22 8.97 -12.69
CA ASP A 42 10.21 7.94 -13.74
C ASP A 42 8.92 8.03 -14.59
N ALA A 43 8.13 6.97 -14.67
CA ALA A 43 6.87 6.94 -15.42
C ALA A 43 5.63 7.31 -14.56
N GLU A 44 5.83 7.59 -13.27
CA GLU A 44 4.74 7.92 -12.33
C GLU A 44 4.68 9.42 -12.05
N TRP A 45 3.50 9.91 -11.74
CA TRP A 45 3.31 11.29 -11.33
C TRP A 45 2.26 11.43 -10.23
N ALA A 46 2.38 12.48 -9.44
CA ALA A 46 1.41 12.85 -8.42
C ALA A 46 1.12 14.35 -8.48
N GLN A 47 -0.13 14.73 -8.22
CA GLN A 47 -0.56 16.12 -8.16
C GLN A 47 -0.62 16.60 -6.72
N ILE A 48 -0.06 17.78 -6.48
CA ILE A 48 -0.13 18.49 -5.22
C ILE A 48 -0.92 19.78 -5.45
N GLY A 49 -2.05 19.93 -4.74
CA GLY A 49 -2.79 21.20 -4.71
C GLY A 49 -2.07 22.15 -3.75
N THR A 50 -1.71 23.32 -4.24
CA THR A 50 -1.14 24.37 -3.39
C THR A 50 -2.26 25.22 -2.79
N LYS A 51 -1.97 25.94 -1.71
CA LYS A 51 -2.91 26.92 -1.12
C LYS A 51 -2.81 28.30 -1.80
N VAL A 52 -1.99 28.40 -2.86
CA VAL A 52 -1.69 29.64 -3.55
C VAL A 52 -2.65 29.86 -4.71
N SER A 53 -3.15 31.08 -4.86
CA SER A 53 -3.98 31.51 -5.96
C SER A 53 -3.20 32.48 -6.86
N VAL A 54 -3.38 32.36 -8.17
CA VAL A 54 -2.69 33.18 -9.17
C VAL A 54 -3.70 33.78 -10.14
N ASN A 55 -3.48 35.02 -10.52
CA ASN A 55 -4.24 35.66 -11.59
C ASN A 55 -3.87 35.00 -12.94
N PRO A 56 -4.82 34.38 -13.66
CA PRO A 56 -4.53 33.71 -14.92
C PRO A 56 -3.96 34.62 -16.02
N GLY A 57 -4.17 35.94 -15.92
CA GLY A 57 -3.64 36.92 -16.88
C GLY A 57 -2.12 37.14 -16.78
N ILE A 58 -1.53 36.90 -15.61
CA ILE A 58 -0.08 37.02 -15.40
C ILE A 58 0.65 35.68 -15.48
N TRP A 59 -0.05 34.56 -15.64
CA TRP A 59 0.55 33.23 -15.64
C TRP A 59 1.23 32.93 -16.99
N ASN A 60 2.51 32.56 -16.94
CA ASN A 60 3.26 32.07 -18.10
C ASN A 60 3.39 30.54 -18.02
N PRO A 61 2.68 29.79 -18.88
CA PRO A 61 2.70 28.33 -18.84
C PRO A 61 4.06 27.72 -19.27
N GLU A 62 4.80 28.39 -20.17
CA GLU A 62 6.11 27.89 -20.63
C GLU A 62 7.15 27.96 -19.53
N LYS A 63 7.16 29.05 -18.75
CA LYS A 63 8.07 29.23 -17.63
C LYS A 63 7.58 28.58 -16.35
N GLY A 64 6.30 28.18 -16.26
CA GLY A 64 5.67 27.68 -15.05
C GLY A 64 5.69 28.70 -13.91
N ARG A 65 5.61 30.02 -14.23
CA ARG A 65 5.75 31.15 -13.28
C ARG A 65 4.83 32.30 -13.63
N ALA A 66 4.61 33.18 -12.70
CA ALA A 66 3.89 34.43 -12.93
C ALA A 66 4.84 35.51 -13.50
N ASN A 67 4.37 36.22 -14.53
CA ASN A 67 5.09 37.34 -15.14
C ASN A 67 4.84 38.65 -14.35
N GLY A 68 5.80 39.56 -14.44
CA GLY A 68 5.69 40.91 -13.88
C GLY A 68 6.21 41.02 -12.45
N ARG A 69 5.98 42.21 -11.85
CA ARG A 69 6.44 42.56 -10.51
C ARG A 69 5.29 42.91 -9.55
N SER A 70 4.06 42.57 -9.93
CA SER A 70 2.91 42.78 -9.05
C SER A 70 3.07 41.98 -7.76
N GLU A 71 2.44 42.38 -6.68
CA GLU A 71 2.46 41.69 -5.39
C GLU A 71 2.05 40.23 -5.53
N ASN A 72 1.01 39.96 -6.32
CA ASN A 72 0.57 38.60 -6.62
C ASN A 72 1.67 37.81 -7.36
N ALA A 73 2.34 38.40 -8.37
CA ALA A 73 3.42 37.72 -9.09
C ALA A 73 4.60 37.35 -8.17
N VAL A 74 5.00 38.30 -7.31
CA VAL A 74 6.08 38.07 -6.35
C VAL A 74 5.73 36.96 -5.35
N THR A 75 4.54 37.03 -4.78
CA THR A 75 4.03 36.03 -3.81
C THR A 75 3.95 34.64 -4.42
N VAL A 76 3.39 34.54 -5.63
CA VAL A 76 3.28 33.26 -6.36
C VAL A 76 4.65 32.67 -6.68
N ASN A 77 5.58 33.49 -7.20
CA ASN A 77 6.92 33.01 -7.56
C ASN A 77 7.73 32.59 -6.33
N ARG A 78 7.61 33.32 -5.20
CA ARG A 78 8.22 32.91 -3.93
C ARG A 78 7.67 31.54 -3.46
N ALA A 79 6.36 31.37 -3.49
CA ALA A 79 5.74 30.11 -3.12
C ALA A 79 6.17 28.94 -4.01
N ILE A 80 6.37 29.17 -5.32
CA ILE A 80 6.92 28.18 -6.25
C ILE A 80 8.35 27.79 -5.84
N ASP A 81 9.20 28.75 -5.53
CA ASP A 81 10.59 28.49 -5.13
C ASP A 81 10.67 27.73 -3.80
N ASP A 82 9.85 28.12 -2.83
CA ASP A 82 9.79 27.47 -1.51
C ASP A 82 9.29 26.03 -1.64
N LEU A 83 8.21 25.80 -2.38
CA LEU A 83 7.65 24.47 -2.59
C LEU A 83 8.59 23.57 -3.41
N THR A 84 9.29 24.13 -4.41
CA THR A 84 10.30 23.39 -5.18
C THR A 84 11.43 22.91 -4.27
N ARG A 85 11.89 23.76 -3.37
CA ARG A 85 12.96 23.45 -2.41
C ARG A 85 12.50 22.39 -1.40
N GLU A 86 11.27 22.51 -0.91
CA GLU A 86 10.65 21.53 -0.01
C GLU A 86 10.50 20.15 -0.68
N ILE A 87 9.97 20.10 -1.91
CA ILE A 87 9.82 18.87 -2.70
C ILE A 87 11.19 18.21 -2.95
N ALA A 88 12.20 18.99 -3.34
CA ALA A 88 13.56 18.47 -3.56
C ALA A 88 14.17 17.92 -2.25
N GLY A 89 13.97 18.58 -1.12
CA GLY A 89 14.43 18.12 0.19
C GLY A 89 13.76 16.81 0.62
N HIS A 90 12.45 16.66 0.37
CA HIS A 90 11.75 15.42 0.63
C HIS A 90 12.20 14.30 -0.33
N TYR A 91 12.41 14.62 -1.62
CA TYR A 91 12.92 13.68 -2.61
C TYR A 91 14.25 13.06 -2.17
N GLU A 92 15.25 13.88 -1.83
CA GLU A 92 16.57 13.40 -1.39
C GLU A 92 16.49 12.62 -0.07
N ARG A 93 15.69 13.07 0.89
CA ARG A 93 15.53 12.42 2.18
C ARG A 93 14.90 11.01 2.03
N ILE A 94 13.83 10.89 1.24
CA ILE A 94 13.15 9.63 0.98
C ILE A 94 14.06 8.69 0.18
N ARG A 95 14.73 9.20 -0.85
CA ARG A 95 15.67 8.43 -1.67
C ARG A 95 16.80 7.84 -0.84
N ASN A 96 17.39 8.64 0.06
CA ASN A 96 18.49 8.19 0.91
C ASN A 96 18.05 7.18 1.97
N SER A 97 16.85 7.35 2.54
CA SER A 97 16.32 6.45 3.58
C SER A 97 15.78 5.13 3.02
N LEU A 98 15.08 5.17 1.86
CA LEU A 98 14.41 4.01 1.28
C LEU A 98 15.19 3.37 0.12
N GLY A 99 16.10 4.12 -0.51
CA GLY A 99 16.82 3.73 -1.72
C GLY A 99 15.91 3.54 -2.97
N PHE A 100 14.62 3.87 -2.87
CA PHE A 100 13.68 4.05 -3.97
C PHE A 100 12.74 5.20 -3.65
N ILE A 101 12.06 5.72 -4.66
CA ILE A 101 11.15 6.84 -4.48
C ILE A 101 9.99 6.75 -5.47
N THR A 102 8.80 7.18 -5.03
CA THR A 102 7.61 7.33 -5.88
C THR A 102 7.06 8.74 -5.76
N ALA A 103 6.37 9.21 -6.79
CA ALA A 103 5.75 10.54 -6.78
C ALA A 103 4.72 10.68 -5.63
N GLU A 104 4.03 9.59 -5.28
CA GLU A 104 3.06 9.57 -4.18
C GLU A 104 3.72 9.71 -2.79
N LEU A 105 4.90 9.11 -2.58
CA LEU A 105 5.66 9.28 -1.34
C LEU A 105 6.08 10.73 -1.13
N VAL A 106 6.56 11.39 -2.17
CA VAL A 106 6.95 12.81 -2.12
C VAL A 106 5.73 13.69 -1.83
N LYS A 107 4.61 13.47 -2.52
CA LYS A 107 3.34 14.18 -2.28
C LYS A 107 2.87 14.04 -0.83
N ASN A 108 2.91 12.82 -0.28
CA ASN A 108 2.49 12.57 1.10
C ASN A 108 3.41 13.28 2.10
N ALA A 109 4.71 13.29 1.86
CA ALA A 109 5.67 13.99 2.70
C ALA A 109 5.43 15.52 2.71
N VAL A 110 5.22 16.12 1.53
CA VAL A 110 4.88 17.57 1.39
C VAL A 110 3.56 17.92 2.08
N LYS A 111 2.58 17.01 2.06
CA LYS A 111 1.29 17.22 2.74
C LYS A 111 1.35 17.02 4.25
N GLY A 112 2.49 16.63 4.82
CA GLY A 112 2.61 16.28 6.23
C GLY A 112 1.78 15.05 6.59
N ILE A 113 1.34 14.27 5.60
CA ILE A 113 0.68 12.99 5.83
C ILE A 113 1.78 12.08 6.37
N GLY A 114 1.64 11.67 7.63
CA GLY A 114 2.65 10.95 8.40
C GLY A 114 3.32 9.84 7.59
N GLN A 115 4.60 9.61 7.85
CA GLN A 115 5.35 8.57 7.15
C GLN A 115 4.60 7.27 7.28
N LYS A 116 4.15 6.71 6.14
CA LYS A 116 3.51 5.40 6.13
C LYS A 116 4.51 4.36 6.63
N PRO A 117 4.06 3.33 7.32
CA PRO A 117 4.95 2.33 7.86
C PRO A 117 5.79 1.70 6.74
N LEU A 118 7.10 1.72 6.94
CA LEU A 118 8.09 1.16 6.01
C LEU A 118 8.46 -0.27 6.37
N THR A 119 7.95 -0.76 7.50
CA THR A 119 8.19 -2.09 8.02
C THR A 119 6.89 -2.90 8.04
N LEU A 120 7.03 -4.21 7.95
CA LEU A 120 5.92 -5.14 7.76
C LEU A 120 4.98 -5.19 8.97
N LEU A 121 5.53 -5.30 10.18
CA LEU A 121 4.72 -5.38 11.38
C LEU A 121 4.07 -4.04 11.73
N ALA A 122 4.75 -2.92 11.46
CA ALA A 122 4.15 -1.60 11.61
C ALA A 122 2.98 -1.39 10.65
N LEU A 123 3.11 -1.81 9.38
CA LEU A 123 2.03 -1.79 8.40
C LEU A 123 0.85 -2.67 8.83
N PHE A 124 1.15 -3.87 9.36
CA PHE A 124 0.10 -4.77 9.84
C PHE A 124 -0.62 -4.20 11.06
N ARG A 125 0.09 -3.57 11.97
CA ARG A 125 -0.48 -2.90 13.14
C ARG A 125 -1.43 -1.78 12.73
N GLU A 126 -1.00 -0.90 11.82
CA GLU A 126 -1.85 0.16 11.26
C GLU A 126 -3.11 -0.40 10.60
N HIS A 127 -2.97 -1.46 9.79
CA HIS A 127 -4.12 -2.14 9.19
C HIS A 127 -5.11 -2.66 10.25
N ASN A 128 -4.59 -3.28 11.32
CA ASN A 128 -5.44 -3.81 12.38
C ASN A 128 -6.15 -2.71 13.18
N GLU A 129 -5.48 -1.59 13.43
CA GLU A 129 -6.09 -0.43 14.09
C GLU A 129 -7.21 0.19 13.25
N GLU A 130 -7.00 0.36 11.95
CA GLU A 130 -8.05 0.83 11.04
C GLU A 130 -9.21 -0.17 10.96
N PHE A 131 -8.90 -1.47 10.89
CA PHE A 131 -9.94 -2.51 10.87
C PHE A 131 -10.77 -2.49 12.16
N ARG A 132 -10.12 -2.34 13.32
CA ARG A 132 -10.76 -2.27 14.63
C ARG A 132 -11.78 -1.13 14.71
N LYS A 133 -11.48 0.04 14.14
CA LYS A 133 -12.39 1.20 14.10
C LYS A 133 -13.68 0.93 13.33
N ARG A 134 -13.69 -0.10 12.49
CA ARG A 134 -14.82 -0.49 11.64
C ARG A 134 -15.62 -1.69 12.18
N VAL A 135 -15.13 -2.30 13.26
CA VAL A 135 -15.84 -3.41 13.94
C VAL A 135 -17.15 -2.87 14.53
N GLY A 136 -18.24 -3.58 14.29
CA GLY A 136 -19.60 -3.16 14.66
C GLY A 136 -20.26 -2.19 13.69
N ILE A 137 -19.55 -1.67 12.67
CA ILE A 137 -20.11 -0.83 11.61
C ILE A 137 -20.30 -1.67 10.33
N ASP A 138 -19.21 -2.11 9.72
CA ASP A 138 -19.18 -2.90 8.48
C ASP A 138 -18.23 -4.10 8.56
N ARG A 139 -17.69 -4.38 9.74
CA ARG A 139 -16.76 -5.48 10.04
C ARG A 139 -17.21 -6.21 11.29
N ILE A 140 -16.95 -7.52 11.31
CA ILE A 140 -17.27 -8.39 12.45
C ILE A 140 -16.03 -8.66 13.30
N GLN A 141 -16.23 -8.86 14.60
CA GLN A 141 -15.17 -9.07 15.58
C GLN A 141 -14.30 -10.29 15.25
N GLU A 142 -14.89 -11.40 14.83
CA GLU A 142 -14.17 -12.66 14.52
C GLU A 142 -13.14 -12.46 13.40
N THR A 143 -13.45 -11.59 12.43
CA THR A 143 -12.50 -11.25 11.37
C THR A 143 -11.32 -10.45 11.93
N TYR A 144 -11.57 -9.47 12.80
CA TYR A 144 -10.53 -8.72 13.48
C TYR A 144 -9.61 -9.65 14.30
N ASP A 145 -10.18 -10.55 15.11
CA ASP A 145 -9.43 -11.50 15.91
C ASP A 145 -8.58 -12.44 15.04
N SER A 146 -9.08 -12.77 13.87
CA SER A 146 -8.37 -13.58 12.90
C SER A 146 -7.15 -12.82 12.31
N TYR A 147 -7.26 -11.50 12.07
CA TYR A 147 -6.12 -10.65 11.68
C TYR A 147 -5.11 -10.51 12.84
N GLN A 148 -5.57 -10.37 14.08
CA GLN A 148 -4.71 -10.33 15.25
C GLN A 148 -3.90 -11.63 15.43
N ARG A 149 -4.52 -12.81 15.21
CA ARG A 149 -3.80 -14.08 15.20
C ARG A 149 -2.71 -14.12 14.13
N SER A 150 -3.02 -13.63 12.91
CA SER A 150 -2.02 -13.55 11.84
C SER A 150 -0.86 -12.64 12.18
N TYR A 151 -1.14 -11.49 12.81
CA TYR A 151 -0.10 -10.58 13.30
C TYR A 151 0.81 -11.26 14.33
N LYS A 152 0.22 -11.99 15.30
CA LYS A 152 0.99 -12.72 16.33
C LYS A 152 1.92 -13.77 15.70
N HIS A 153 1.43 -14.56 14.74
CA HIS A 153 2.26 -15.56 14.06
C HIS A 153 3.39 -14.91 13.24
N LEU A 154 3.09 -13.84 12.52
CA LEU A 154 4.09 -13.12 11.73
C LEU A 154 5.15 -12.45 12.61
N SER A 155 4.74 -11.81 13.71
CA SER A 155 5.65 -11.20 14.69
C SER A 155 6.57 -12.25 15.35
N ALA A 156 6.01 -13.41 15.71
CA ALA A 156 6.78 -14.52 16.23
C ALA A 156 7.80 -15.04 15.21
N PHE A 157 7.40 -15.22 13.95
CA PHE A 157 8.30 -15.63 12.88
C PHE A 157 9.46 -14.65 12.68
N VAL A 158 9.17 -13.35 12.62
CA VAL A 158 10.20 -12.31 12.45
C VAL A 158 11.20 -12.35 13.60
N ARG A 159 10.72 -12.48 14.84
CA ARG A 159 11.60 -12.54 16.02
C ARG A 159 12.39 -13.85 16.09
N GLU A 160 11.74 -14.98 15.93
CA GLU A 160 12.35 -16.30 16.16
C GLU A 160 13.25 -16.76 15.01
N LYS A 161 12.88 -16.47 13.75
CA LYS A 161 13.61 -16.95 12.57
C LYS A 161 14.51 -15.88 11.92
N LYS A 162 14.15 -14.60 12.02
CA LYS A 162 14.96 -13.53 11.45
C LYS A 162 15.80 -12.79 12.50
N GLY A 163 15.53 -13.00 13.80
CA GLY A 163 16.31 -12.41 14.90
C GLY A 163 16.18 -10.88 15.01
N VAL A 164 15.13 -10.30 14.43
CA VAL A 164 14.88 -8.85 14.43
C VAL A 164 13.50 -8.54 14.96
N GLU A 165 13.28 -7.30 15.39
CA GLU A 165 11.95 -6.88 15.88
C GLU A 165 10.94 -6.64 14.75
N ASP A 166 11.39 -6.16 13.60
CA ASP A 166 10.58 -5.94 12.42
C ASP A 166 11.44 -6.02 11.15
N VAL A 167 10.82 -6.21 9.99
CA VAL A 167 11.49 -6.28 8.70
C VAL A 167 11.01 -5.16 7.78
N THR A 168 11.91 -4.59 6.98
CA THR A 168 11.53 -3.56 6.02
C THR A 168 10.66 -4.19 4.92
N LEU A 169 9.66 -3.46 4.45
CA LEU A 169 8.81 -3.92 3.33
C LEU A 169 9.64 -4.23 2.07
N ARG A 170 10.77 -3.55 1.91
CA ARG A 170 11.67 -3.72 0.78
C ARG A 170 12.46 -5.04 0.81
N SER A 171 12.74 -5.59 1.99
CA SER A 171 13.45 -6.87 2.13
C SER A 171 12.55 -8.09 1.94
N LEU A 172 11.26 -7.87 1.69
CA LEU A 172 10.32 -8.95 1.44
C LEU A 172 10.56 -9.54 0.05
N ASP A 173 10.88 -10.80 0.03
CA ASP A 173 11.09 -11.60 -1.18
C ASP A 173 10.33 -12.93 -1.11
N ARG A 174 10.50 -13.76 -2.13
CA ARG A 174 9.91 -15.09 -2.17
C ARG A 174 10.39 -15.97 -1.02
N THR A 175 11.68 -15.89 -0.69
CA THR A 175 12.27 -16.69 0.40
C THR A 175 11.61 -16.39 1.73
N PHE A 176 11.33 -15.10 2.03
CA PHE A 176 10.61 -14.73 3.23
C PHE A 176 9.21 -15.36 3.30
N TYR A 177 8.52 -15.41 2.17
CA TYR A 177 7.18 -16.02 2.09
C TYR A 177 7.24 -17.52 2.32
N ASP A 178 8.14 -18.23 1.64
CA ASP A 178 8.32 -19.68 1.74
C ASP A 178 8.77 -20.08 3.16
N ASP A 179 9.72 -19.34 3.78
CA ASP A 179 10.14 -19.54 5.17
C ASP A 179 9.00 -19.35 6.17
N PHE A 180 8.15 -18.34 5.94
CA PHE A 180 6.99 -18.12 6.79
C PHE A 180 5.96 -19.26 6.67
N GLU A 181 5.75 -19.80 5.47
CA GLU A 181 4.91 -20.97 5.25
C GLU A 181 5.44 -22.18 6.02
N VAL A 182 6.74 -22.48 5.90
CA VAL A 182 7.40 -23.58 6.62
C VAL A 182 7.22 -23.39 8.12
N PHE A 183 7.51 -22.21 8.66
CA PHE A 183 7.31 -21.90 10.08
C PHE A 183 5.89 -22.16 10.57
N LEU A 184 4.87 -21.76 9.80
CA LEU A 184 3.47 -22.00 10.16
C LEU A 184 3.13 -23.49 10.19
N ARG A 185 3.72 -24.30 9.29
CA ARG A 185 3.47 -25.73 9.18
C ARG A 185 4.23 -26.53 10.25
N THR A 186 5.51 -26.23 10.46
CA THR A 186 6.43 -27.01 11.31
C THR A 186 6.45 -26.52 12.75
N ASP A 187 6.77 -25.24 12.97
CA ASP A 187 6.93 -24.71 14.33
C ASP A 187 5.60 -24.40 15.02
N ARG A 188 4.57 -24.08 14.24
CA ARG A 188 3.22 -23.78 14.77
C ARG A 188 2.21 -24.91 14.55
N ASN A 189 2.58 -25.95 13.81
CA ASN A 189 1.76 -27.11 13.51
C ASN A 189 0.33 -26.78 13.06
N LEU A 190 0.19 -25.76 12.18
CA LEU A 190 -1.10 -25.28 11.72
C LEU A 190 -1.67 -26.14 10.60
N LYS A 191 -2.99 -26.30 10.61
CA LYS A 191 -3.71 -26.99 9.53
C LYS A 191 -3.60 -26.21 8.20
N PRO A 192 -3.63 -26.89 7.04
CA PRO A 192 -3.47 -26.24 5.72
C PRO A 192 -4.40 -25.05 5.48
N LYS A 193 -5.64 -25.10 5.98
CA LYS A 193 -6.58 -23.97 5.88
C LYS A 193 -6.08 -22.73 6.62
N SER A 194 -5.56 -22.90 7.84
CA SER A 194 -5.04 -21.79 8.63
C SER A 194 -3.76 -21.19 8.01
N VAL A 195 -2.87 -22.05 7.50
CA VAL A 195 -1.66 -21.62 6.77
C VAL A 195 -2.06 -20.76 5.57
N HIS A 196 -2.99 -21.26 4.73
CA HIS A 196 -3.52 -20.49 3.59
C HIS A 196 -4.02 -19.10 3.99
N GLU A 197 -4.80 -19.01 5.07
CA GLU A 197 -5.34 -17.73 5.53
C GLU A 197 -4.26 -16.74 6.00
N HIS A 198 -3.23 -17.22 6.69
CA HIS A 198 -2.11 -16.36 7.13
C HIS A 198 -1.28 -15.85 5.95
N LEU A 199 -0.97 -16.71 4.99
CA LEU A 199 -0.26 -16.35 3.76
C LEU A 199 -1.07 -15.39 2.89
N TYR A 200 -2.37 -15.60 2.77
CA TYR A 200 -3.27 -14.69 2.05
C TYR A 200 -3.29 -13.29 2.67
N ARG A 201 -3.31 -13.20 4.01
CA ARG A 201 -3.25 -11.91 4.71
C ARG A 201 -1.91 -11.20 4.52
N LEU A 202 -0.80 -11.94 4.55
CA LEU A 202 0.52 -11.38 4.23
C LEU A 202 0.52 -10.77 2.83
N LYS A 203 0.02 -11.50 1.82
CA LYS A 203 -0.09 -11.00 0.45
C LYS A 203 -0.99 -9.76 0.36
N LYS A 204 -2.12 -9.74 1.08
CA LYS A 204 -3.02 -8.58 1.12
C LYS A 204 -2.34 -7.33 1.68
N LEU A 205 -1.45 -7.49 2.67
CA LEU A 205 -0.67 -6.38 3.22
C LEU A 205 0.34 -5.81 2.21
N THR A 206 1.04 -6.66 1.45
CA THR A 206 1.97 -6.19 0.41
C THR A 206 1.23 -5.49 -0.73
N MET A 207 0.06 -5.98 -1.14
CA MET A 207 -0.80 -5.28 -2.09
C MET A 207 -1.25 -3.90 -1.57
N ARG A 208 -1.59 -3.81 -0.27
CA ARG A 208 -1.90 -2.54 0.39
C ARG A 208 -0.69 -1.60 0.36
N ALA A 209 0.51 -2.11 0.65
CA ALA A 209 1.74 -1.31 0.59
C ALA A 209 1.98 -0.73 -0.81
N VAL A 210 1.68 -1.50 -1.87
CA VAL A 210 1.74 -1.01 -3.26
C VAL A 210 0.70 0.08 -3.52
N SER A 211 -0.57 -0.15 -3.13
CA SER A 211 -1.64 0.86 -3.32
C SER A 211 -1.38 2.15 -2.53
N GLN A 212 -0.63 2.07 -1.44
CA GLN A 212 -0.19 3.21 -0.65
C GLN A 212 1.09 3.88 -1.19
N GLY A 213 1.72 3.31 -2.23
CA GLY A 213 2.98 3.81 -2.79
C GLY A 213 4.22 3.52 -1.93
N THR A 214 4.10 2.69 -0.89
CA THR A 214 5.21 2.29 0.00
C THR A 214 6.09 1.21 -0.62
N LEU A 215 5.50 0.35 -1.47
CA LEU A 215 6.18 -0.60 -2.33
C LEU A 215 5.95 -0.24 -3.79
N ARG A 216 6.99 -0.36 -4.61
CA ARG A 216 6.87 -0.15 -6.07
C ARG A 216 6.12 -1.29 -6.76
N ARG A 217 6.29 -2.52 -6.27
CA ARG A 217 5.70 -3.74 -6.83
C ARG A 217 5.46 -4.75 -5.70
N ASP A 218 4.36 -5.50 -5.80
CA ASP A 218 4.07 -6.59 -4.88
C ASP A 218 5.06 -7.76 -5.12
N PRO A 219 5.90 -8.12 -4.12
CA PRO A 219 6.84 -9.22 -4.22
C PRO A 219 6.14 -10.58 -4.37
N TYR A 220 4.87 -10.66 -4.00
CA TYR A 220 4.07 -11.90 -3.97
C TYR A 220 2.99 -11.95 -5.06
N CYS A 221 3.03 -11.08 -6.07
CA CYS A 221 2.00 -10.99 -7.10
C CYS A 221 1.76 -12.32 -7.85
N ARG A 222 2.81 -13.12 -8.03
CA ARG A 222 2.75 -14.43 -8.72
C ARG A 222 2.56 -15.62 -7.78
N LEU A 223 2.51 -15.40 -6.48
CA LEU A 223 2.32 -16.47 -5.50
C LEU A 223 0.83 -16.64 -5.20
N HIS A 224 0.38 -17.88 -5.22
CA HIS A 224 -0.99 -18.25 -4.88
C HIS A 224 -0.90 -19.29 -3.76
N PRO A 225 -1.33 -18.94 -2.52
CA PRO A 225 -1.38 -19.93 -1.45
C PRO A 225 -2.27 -21.10 -1.86
N GLU A 226 -1.80 -22.33 -1.62
CA GLU A 226 -2.59 -23.52 -1.93
C GLU A 226 -3.91 -23.52 -1.17
N LEU A 227 -5.01 -23.69 -1.89
CA LEU A 227 -6.31 -23.86 -1.29
C LEU A 227 -6.40 -25.28 -0.69
N PRO A 228 -6.79 -25.42 0.57
CA PRO A 228 -7.02 -26.73 1.15
C PRO A 228 -8.14 -27.46 0.37
N LYS A 229 -7.92 -28.72 0.06
CA LYS A 229 -8.94 -29.56 -0.57
C LYS A 229 -10.19 -29.54 0.31
N ARG A 230 -11.30 -29.08 -0.24
CA ARG A 230 -12.59 -29.15 0.44
C ARG A 230 -12.97 -30.62 0.60
N LYS A 231 -13.07 -31.10 1.81
CA LYS A 231 -13.79 -32.36 2.05
C LYS A 231 -15.26 -32.10 1.78
N SER A 232 -15.80 -32.74 0.76
CA SER A 232 -17.24 -32.73 0.51
C SER A 232 -17.94 -33.26 1.75
N ARG A 233 -18.72 -32.43 2.40
CA ARG A 233 -19.61 -32.86 3.50
C ARG A 233 -20.96 -33.21 2.88
N HIS A 234 -20.96 -34.19 2.02
CA HIS A 234 -22.23 -34.79 1.64
C HIS A 234 -22.68 -35.72 2.80
N MET A 235 -23.87 -35.48 3.29
CA MET A 235 -24.56 -36.40 4.15
C MET A 235 -24.74 -37.69 3.35
N LYS A 236 -24.33 -38.84 3.89
CA LYS A 236 -24.58 -40.10 3.24
C LYS A 236 -26.10 -40.34 3.16
N LEU A 237 -26.55 -41.02 2.13
CA LEU A 237 -27.97 -41.28 1.92
C LEU A 237 -28.59 -42.00 3.12
N GLU A 238 -27.80 -42.85 3.82
CA GLU A 238 -28.17 -43.53 5.04
C GLU A 238 -28.42 -42.59 6.21
N ASP A 239 -27.53 -41.60 6.40
CA ASP A 239 -27.66 -40.55 7.44
C ASP A 239 -28.87 -39.66 7.17
N LEU A 240 -29.16 -39.37 5.87
CA LEU A 240 -30.35 -38.63 5.45
C LEU A 240 -31.64 -39.40 5.76
N LYS A 241 -31.66 -40.71 5.47
CA LYS A 241 -32.81 -41.57 5.79
C LYS A 241 -33.05 -41.65 7.29
N THR A 242 -32.00 -41.78 8.09
CA THR A 242 -32.08 -41.79 9.56
C THR A 242 -32.63 -40.48 10.09
N CYS A 243 -32.18 -39.35 9.56
CA CYS A 243 -32.66 -38.02 9.94
C CYS A 243 -34.14 -37.80 9.57
N LEU A 244 -34.59 -38.31 8.42
CA LEU A 244 -35.97 -38.24 7.98
C LEU A 244 -36.90 -39.15 8.81
N LEU A 245 -36.44 -40.31 9.21
CA LEU A 245 -37.22 -41.21 10.09
C LEU A 245 -37.42 -40.57 11.47
N TYR A 246 -36.40 -39.98 12.06
CA TYR A 246 -36.52 -39.28 13.35
C TYR A 246 -37.47 -38.06 13.32
N THR A 247 -37.60 -37.39 12.17
CA THR A 247 -38.53 -36.26 12.03
C THR A 247 -39.98 -36.71 11.79
N SER A 248 -40.22 -37.93 11.22
CA SER A 248 -41.57 -38.48 11.07
C SER A 248 -42.14 -39.01 12.38
N ASP A 249 -41.31 -39.67 13.21
CA ASP A 249 -41.76 -40.21 14.51
C ASP A 249 -42.08 -39.06 15.51
N ALA A 250 -41.42 -37.91 15.41
CA ALA A 250 -41.73 -36.74 16.24
C ALA A 250 -43.02 -35.99 15.83
N ALA A 251 -43.59 -36.30 14.67
CA ALA A 251 -44.81 -35.65 14.18
C ALA A 251 -46.07 -36.47 14.49
N ASP A 252 -45.94 -37.75 14.89
CA ASP A 252 -47.06 -38.62 15.25
C ASP A 252 -47.38 -38.63 16.76
N ASP A 253 -46.55 -38.02 17.61
CA ASP A 253 -46.75 -37.94 19.07
C ASP A 253 -47.34 -36.60 19.53
N GLY A 254 -48.10 -35.87 18.68
CA GLY A 254 -48.74 -34.58 18.99
C GLY A 254 -50.25 -34.60 18.87
#